data_75628edf9f6bc1524fec053665c81776
#
_entry.id   75628edf9f6bc1524fec053665c81776
#
_cell.length_a   1.000
_cell.length_b   1.000
_cell.length_c   1.000
_cell.angle_alpha   90.00
_cell.angle_beta   90.00
_cell.angle_gamma   90.00
#
_symmetry.space_group_name_H-M   'P 1'
#
loop_
_entity.id
_entity.type
_entity.pdbx_description
1 polymer ?
#
loop_
_entity_poly.entity_id
_entity_poly.type
_entity_poly.pdbx_seq_one_letter_code
_entity_poly.pdbx_strand_id
1 'polypeptide(L)'
;FKSVRGVRRKMAKVAEAHKLARLTRHGELVAQRAQPSLRVGRADVPLPPGAFLQATAEGEESLARLVLEHAGKARRVADLFTGIGTFALRLAETARVAASDSEPAAIKALQQAAGKASGLKPVDAQVRDLFRRPFMASELKDFDAVVFDPPRQGAEAQARELGKSAVPVVVAVSCDANTFARDAGILVNAGYKIASAVPIDQFRYSHHV
;
A
#
# COMPACT_ATOMS: atom_id res chain seq x y z
N PHE A 1 -1.16 -20.50 -36.36
CA PHE A 1 -1.54 -19.37 -35.46
C PHE A 1 -2.99 -19.58 -35.02
N LYS A 2 -3.23 -20.14 -33.82
CA LYS A 2 -4.58 -20.15 -33.24
C LYS A 2 -4.97 -18.70 -32.94
N SER A 3 -6.05 -18.23 -33.57
CA SER A 3 -6.55 -16.86 -33.41
C SER A 3 -6.67 -16.47 -31.95
N VAL A 4 -6.16 -15.29 -31.56
CA VAL A 4 -6.27 -14.70 -30.23
C VAL A 4 -7.73 -14.73 -29.73
N ARG A 5 -8.71 -14.53 -30.62
CA ARG A 5 -10.15 -14.67 -30.33
C ARG A 5 -10.53 -16.06 -29.85
N GLY A 6 -9.95 -17.13 -30.45
CA GLY A 6 -10.23 -18.52 -30.07
C GLY A 6 -9.71 -18.85 -28.66
N VAL A 7 -8.56 -18.30 -28.28
CA VAL A 7 -8.00 -18.47 -26.93
C VAL A 7 -8.86 -17.74 -25.89
N ARG A 8 -9.21 -16.47 -26.13
CA ARG A 8 -10.09 -15.69 -25.23
C ARG A 8 -11.42 -16.40 -24.98
N ARG A 9 -12.05 -16.93 -26.04
CA ARG A 9 -13.33 -17.66 -25.91
C ARG A 9 -13.19 -18.94 -25.06
N LYS A 10 -12.08 -19.68 -25.19
CA LYS A 10 -11.81 -20.85 -24.33
C LYS A 10 -11.61 -20.45 -22.88
N MET A 11 -10.85 -19.41 -22.62
CA MET A 11 -10.60 -18.90 -21.28
C MET A 11 -11.90 -18.38 -20.61
N ALA A 12 -12.76 -17.70 -21.36
CA ALA A 12 -14.05 -17.25 -20.86
C ALA A 12 -14.94 -18.44 -20.45
N LYS A 13 -14.98 -19.52 -21.23
CA LYS A 13 -15.69 -20.76 -20.86
C LYS A 13 -15.12 -21.40 -19.59
N VAL A 14 -13.80 -21.40 -19.41
CA VAL A 14 -13.17 -21.88 -18.17
C VAL A 14 -13.58 -21.01 -16.98
N ALA A 15 -13.55 -19.69 -17.15
CA ALA A 15 -14.00 -18.75 -16.10
C ALA A 15 -15.45 -19.00 -15.69
N GLU A 16 -16.33 -19.27 -16.66
CA GLU A 16 -17.74 -19.59 -16.43
C GLU A 16 -17.91 -20.94 -15.70
N ALA A 17 -17.28 -22.00 -16.25
CA ALA A 17 -17.36 -23.35 -15.69
C ALA A 17 -16.88 -23.43 -14.23
N HIS A 18 -15.82 -22.68 -13.88
CA HIS A 18 -15.26 -22.64 -12.54
C HIS A 18 -15.81 -21.47 -11.70
N LYS A 19 -16.84 -20.77 -12.18
CA LYS A 19 -17.48 -19.64 -11.45
C LYS A 19 -16.47 -18.58 -10.98
N LEU A 20 -15.41 -18.33 -11.73
CA LEU A 20 -14.41 -17.34 -11.35
C LEU A 20 -15.04 -15.93 -11.31
N ALA A 21 -14.73 -15.17 -10.26
CA ALA A 21 -15.18 -13.78 -10.17
C ALA A 21 -14.58 -12.94 -11.31
N ARG A 22 -13.29 -13.14 -11.60
CA ARG A 22 -12.57 -12.44 -12.66
C ARG A 22 -11.46 -13.33 -13.21
N LEU A 23 -11.20 -13.22 -14.51
CA LEU A 23 -10.06 -13.81 -15.21
C LEU A 23 -9.37 -12.73 -16.02
N THR A 24 -8.09 -12.55 -15.78
CA THR A 24 -7.23 -11.66 -16.56
C THR A 24 -6.12 -12.46 -17.27
N ARG A 25 -5.60 -11.91 -18.36
CA ARG A 25 -4.44 -12.44 -19.06
C ARG A 25 -3.52 -11.30 -19.44
N HIS A 26 -2.27 -11.34 -18.98
CA HIS A 26 -1.29 -10.27 -19.20
C HIS A 26 -1.86 -8.86 -18.87
N GLY A 27 -2.59 -8.74 -17.77
CA GLY A 27 -3.24 -7.49 -17.36
C GLY A 27 -4.57 -7.18 -18.07
N GLU A 28 -4.90 -7.84 -19.17
CA GLU A 28 -6.16 -7.63 -19.89
C GLU A 28 -7.30 -8.44 -19.28
N LEU A 29 -8.47 -7.81 -19.13
CA LEU A 29 -9.69 -8.47 -18.68
C LEU A 29 -10.21 -9.43 -19.76
N VAL A 30 -10.30 -10.73 -19.44
CA VAL A 30 -10.89 -11.77 -20.30
C VAL A 30 -12.36 -11.99 -19.97
N ALA A 31 -12.68 -12.13 -18.69
CA ALA A 31 -14.04 -12.32 -18.20
C ALA A 31 -14.15 -11.78 -16.77
N GLN A 32 -15.30 -11.22 -16.46
CA GLN A 32 -15.63 -10.79 -15.09
C GLN A 32 -17.11 -11.08 -14.83
N ARG A 33 -17.36 -11.92 -13.85
CA ARG A 33 -18.70 -12.27 -13.37
C ARG A 33 -19.11 -11.42 -12.17
N ALA A 34 -18.14 -11.13 -11.30
CA ALA A 34 -18.33 -10.29 -10.12
C ALA A 34 -17.08 -9.43 -9.91
N GLN A 35 -17.24 -8.31 -9.22
CA GLN A 35 -16.12 -7.48 -8.78
C GLN A 35 -15.48 -8.14 -7.55
N PRO A 36 -14.23 -8.63 -7.64
CA PRO A 36 -13.52 -9.08 -6.45
C PRO A 36 -13.32 -7.92 -5.49
N SER A 37 -13.47 -8.18 -4.19
CA SER A 37 -13.23 -7.20 -3.15
C SER A 37 -12.45 -7.82 -2.00
N LEU A 38 -11.76 -6.98 -1.24
CA LEU A 38 -11.05 -7.34 -0.03
C LEU A 38 -11.54 -6.45 1.12
N ARG A 39 -11.76 -7.05 2.30
CA ARG A 39 -12.05 -6.31 3.51
C ARG A 39 -10.76 -5.78 4.13
N VAL A 40 -10.66 -4.45 4.28
CA VAL A 40 -9.54 -3.76 4.91
C VAL A 40 -10.09 -2.88 6.02
N GLY A 41 -9.86 -3.23 7.26
CA GLY A 41 -10.50 -2.57 8.40
C GLY A 41 -12.02 -2.51 8.22
N ARG A 42 -12.59 -1.32 8.21
CA ARG A 42 -14.05 -1.09 8.04
C ARG A 42 -14.50 -0.97 6.59
N ALA A 43 -13.59 -1.02 5.62
CA ALA A 43 -13.88 -0.77 4.23
C ALA A 43 -13.83 -2.05 3.37
N ASP A 44 -14.70 -2.14 2.36
CA ASP A 44 -14.64 -3.15 1.31
C ASP A 44 -14.01 -2.52 0.08
N VAL A 45 -12.79 -2.96 -0.25
CA VAL A 45 -11.99 -2.41 -1.35
C VAL A 45 -12.23 -3.22 -2.61
N PRO A 46 -12.75 -2.62 -3.70
CA PRO A 46 -12.85 -3.30 -4.97
C PRO A 46 -11.45 -3.51 -5.56
N LEU A 47 -11.04 -4.77 -5.75
CA LEU A 47 -9.69 -5.08 -6.22
C LEU A 47 -9.56 -4.77 -7.72
N PRO A 48 -8.69 -3.85 -8.15
CA PRO A 48 -8.34 -3.70 -9.56
C PRO A 48 -7.55 -4.92 -10.07
N PRO A 49 -7.54 -5.19 -11.38
CA PRO A 49 -6.66 -6.20 -11.97
C PRO A 49 -5.20 -5.90 -11.67
N GLY A 50 -4.46 -6.90 -11.16
CA GLY A 50 -3.02 -6.75 -10.86
C GLY A 50 -2.72 -5.97 -9.59
N ALA A 51 -3.70 -5.66 -8.74
CA ALA A 51 -3.45 -5.04 -7.44
C ALA A 51 -2.44 -5.87 -6.64
N PHE A 52 -1.47 -5.18 -6.05
CA PHE A 52 -0.56 -5.80 -5.09
C PHE A 52 -1.32 -6.11 -3.80
N LEU A 53 -1.09 -7.29 -3.26
CA LEU A 53 -1.57 -7.73 -1.94
C LEU A 53 -0.39 -8.34 -1.19
N GLN A 54 -0.43 -8.27 0.13
CA GLN A 54 0.54 -8.95 0.97
C GLN A 54 0.44 -10.48 0.75
N ALA A 55 1.53 -11.20 0.97
CA ALA A 55 1.63 -12.62 0.64
C ALA A 55 0.64 -13.50 1.41
N THR A 56 0.34 -13.13 2.65
CA THR A 56 -0.62 -13.83 3.52
C THR A 56 -1.50 -12.83 4.25
N ALA A 57 -2.72 -13.26 4.61
CA ALA A 57 -3.63 -12.44 5.40
C ALA A 57 -3.08 -12.18 6.82
N GLU A 58 -2.42 -13.17 7.41
CA GLU A 58 -1.81 -13.06 8.74
C GLU A 58 -0.61 -12.09 8.72
N GLY A 59 0.18 -12.10 7.64
CA GLY A 59 1.27 -11.15 7.42
C GLY A 59 0.75 -9.73 7.28
N GLU A 60 -0.30 -9.53 6.48
CA GLU A 60 -0.94 -8.22 6.32
C GLU A 60 -1.47 -7.69 7.66
N GLU A 61 -2.17 -8.52 8.42
CA GLU A 61 -2.73 -8.13 9.72
C GLU A 61 -1.62 -7.80 10.74
N SER A 62 -0.52 -8.56 10.74
CA SER A 62 0.64 -8.31 11.60
C SER A 62 1.33 -7.00 11.26
N LEU A 63 1.55 -6.74 9.95
CA LEU A 63 2.08 -5.45 9.47
C LEU A 63 1.17 -4.29 9.86
N ALA A 64 -0.13 -4.44 9.59
CA ALA A 64 -1.11 -3.40 9.90
C ALA A 64 -1.16 -3.08 11.41
N ARG A 65 -1.14 -4.10 12.26
CA ARG A 65 -1.09 -3.93 13.71
C ARG A 65 0.13 -3.14 14.17
N LEU A 66 1.32 -3.48 13.66
CA LEU A 66 2.56 -2.76 13.98
C LEU A 66 2.53 -1.31 13.46
N VAL A 67 2.04 -1.09 12.24
CA VAL A 67 1.90 0.26 11.68
C VAL A 67 0.99 1.11 12.55
N LEU A 68 -0.17 0.58 12.96
CA LEU A 68 -1.11 1.29 13.84
C LEU A 68 -0.51 1.56 15.23
N GLU A 69 0.18 0.58 15.80
CA GLU A 69 0.84 0.70 17.11
C GLU A 69 1.88 1.81 17.08
N HIS A 70 2.75 1.84 16.08
CA HIS A 70 3.83 2.81 15.98
C HIS A 70 3.37 4.19 15.49
N ALA A 71 2.33 4.28 14.65
CA ALA A 71 1.69 5.56 14.34
C ALA A 71 1.00 6.17 15.58
N GLY A 72 0.61 5.34 16.53
CA GLY A 72 0.16 5.73 17.87
C GLY A 72 -1.04 6.67 17.87
N LYS A 73 -0.90 7.82 18.54
CA LYS A 73 -1.96 8.84 18.67
C LYS A 73 -1.91 9.92 17.59
N ALA A 74 -1.21 9.67 16.48
CA ALA A 74 -1.16 10.59 15.35
C ALA A 74 -2.58 10.93 14.88
N ARG A 75 -2.83 12.21 14.65
CA ARG A 75 -4.13 12.72 14.17
C ARG A 75 -4.10 12.96 12.68
N ARG A 76 -2.91 13.14 12.10
CA ARG A 76 -2.68 13.42 10.70
C ARG A 76 -1.50 12.57 10.20
N VAL A 77 -1.80 11.61 9.34
CA VAL A 77 -0.83 10.62 8.85
C VAL A 77 -0.72 10.70 7.34
N ALA A 78 0.52 10.66 6.81
CA ALA A 78 0.74 10.39 5.40
C ALA A 78 1.02 8.90 5.21
N ASP A 79 0.30 8.25 4.29
CA ASP A 79 0.52 6.86 3.89
C ASP A 79 1.02 6.85 2.43
N LEU A 80 2.29 6.56 2.26
CA LEU A 80 3.03 6.69 1.01
C LEU A 80 3.30 5.31 0.42
N PHE A 81 3.14 5.16 -0.91
CA PHE A 81 3.08 3.87 -1.60
C PHE A 81 1.89 3.04 -1.10
N THR A 82 0.75 3.72 -0.92
CA THR A 82 -0.42 3.21 -0.20
C THR A 82 -1.11 2.02 -0.88
N GLY A 83 -0.84 1.78 -2.18
CA GLY A 83 -1.52 0.77 -2.96
C GLY A 83 -3.05 0.96 -2.92
N ILE A 84 -3.75 -0.11 -2.60
CA ILE A 84 -5.21 -0.09 -2.43
C ILE A 84 -5.66 0.43 -1.05
N GLY A 85 -4.73 0.88 -0.20
CA GLY A 85 -5.01 1.47 1.10
C GLY A 85 -4.96 0.49 2.28
N THR A 86 -4.10 -0.52 2.23
CA THR A 86 -3.92 -1.51 3.30
C THR A 86 -3.71 -0.87 4.67
N PHE A 87 -2.89 0.16 4.75
CA PHE A 87 -2.67 0.92 5.99
C PHE A 87 -3.57 2.15 6.07
N ALA A 88 -3.75 2.89 4.96
CA ALA A 88 -4.55 4.11 4.93
C ALA A 88 -5.95 3.93 5.52
N LEU A 89 -6.66 2.87 5.13
CA LEU A 89 -8.04 2.64 5.58
C LEU A 89 -8.12 2.27 7.06
N ARG A 90 -7.14 1.55 7.59
CA ARG A 90 -7.06 1.23 9.01
C ARG A 90 -6.64 2.44 9.84
N LEU A 91 -5.67 3.23 9.38
CA LEU A 91 -5.26 4.49 10.00
C LEU A 91 -6.42 5.50 10.03
N ALA A 92 -7.25 5.50 8.99
CA ALA A 92 -8.39 6.40 8.89
C ALA A 92 -9.49 6.14 9.95
N GLU A 93 -9.45 5.04 10.67
CA GLU A 93 -10.36 4.82 11.80
C GLU A 93 -10.13 5.84 12.93
N THR A 94 -8.91 6.36 13.06
CA THR A 94 -8.53 7.28 14.14
C THR A 94 -7.91 8.60 13.67
N ALA A 95 -7.28 8.64 12.50
CA ALA A 95 -6.52 9.76 11.96
C ALA A 95 -7.08 10.26 10.61
N ARG A 96 -6.79 11.51 10.26
CA ARG A 96 -6.90 11.98 8.87
C ARG A 96 -5.72 11.44 8.08
N VAL A 97 -5.95 10.90 6.90
CA VAL A 97 -4.91 10.26 6.09
C VAL A 97 -4.76 10.97 4.76
N ALA A 98 -3.53 11.36 4.42
CA ALA A 98 -3.14 11.69 3.05
C ALA A 98 -2.45 10.46 2.46
N ALA A 99 -3.05 9.85 1.44
CA ALA A 99 -2.57 8.62 0.83
C ALA A 99 -2.06 8.88 -0.58
N SER A 100 -0.95 8.28 -0.98
CA SER A 100 -0.39 8.49 -2.32
C SER A 100 0.22 7.21 -2.89
N ASP A 101 -0.06 6.99 -4.16
CA ASP A 101 0.52 5.91 -4.97
C ASP A 101 0.60 6.31 -6.43
N SER A 102 1.50 5.69 -7.19
CA SER A 102 1.64 5.92 -8.63
C SER A 102 0.57 5.21 -9.46
N GLU A 103 -0.14 4.21 -8.91
CA GLU A 103 -1.11 3.38 -9.62
C GLU A 103 -2.53 3.97 -9.56
N PRO A 104 -3.06 4.54 -10.66
CA PRO A 104 -4.36 5.21 -10.66
C PRO A 104 -5.52 4.27 -10.29
N ALA A 105 -5.43 2.99 -10.68
CA ALA A 105 -6.48 2.02 -10.39
C ALA A 105 -6.56 1.69 -8.89
N ALA A 106 -5.41 1.63 -8.21
CA ALA A 106 -5.32 1.43 -6.77
C ALA A 106 -5.89 2.64 -6.00
N ILE A 107 -5.48 3.85 -6.37
CA ILE A 107 -6.01 5.09 -5.77
C ILE A 107 -7.52 5.21 -5.95
N LYS A 108 -8.05 4.91 -7.14
CA LYS A 108 -9.49 4.90 -7.39
C LYS A 108 -10.22 3.88 -6.49
N ALA A 109 -9.65 2.70 -6.31
CA ALA A 109 -10.22 1.67 -5.44
C ALA A 109 -10.25 2.13 -3.97
N LEU A 110 -9.16 2.73 -3.48
CA LEU A 110 -9.05 3.32 -2.15
C LEU A 110 -10.10 4.43 -1.95
N GLN A 111 -10.22 5.38 -2.89
CA GLN A 111 -11.21 6.46 -2.83
C GLN A 111 -12.65 5.92 -2.76
N GLN A 112 -12.96 4.90 -3.57
CA GLN A 112 -14.28 4.27 -3.56
C GLN A 112 -14.57 3.56 -2.23
N ALA A 113 -13.59 2.87 -1.68
CA ALA A 113 -13.71 2.16 -0.41
C ALA A 113 -13.88 3.14 0.76
N ALA A 114 -13.04 4.17 0.83
CA ALA A 114 -13.12 5.21 1.86
C ALA A 114 -14.44 5.98 1.81
N GLY A 115 -14.94 6.31 0.61
CA GLY A 115 -16.21 7.03 0.43
C GLY A 115 -17.46 6.23 0.79
N LYS A 116 -17.38 4.88 0.81
CA LYS A 116 -18.49 3.99 1.17
C LYS A 116 -18.46 3.53 2.62
N ALA A 117 -17.29 3.51 3.23
CA ALA A 117 -17.12 3.02 4.59
C ALA A 117 -17.62 4.05 5.61
N SER A 118 -18.33 3.60 6.62
CA SER A 118 -18.73 4.42 7.74
C SER A 118 -17.68 4.41 8.86
N GLY A 119 -17.58 5.53 9.59
CA GLY A 119 -16.71 5.64 10.76
C GLY A 119 -15.23 5.85 10.44
N LEU A 120 -14.89 6.23 9.22
CA LEU A 120 -13.55 6.66 8.84
C LEU A 120 -13.42 8.19 8.95
N LYS A 121 -12.25 8.65 9.34
CA LYS A 121 -11.81 10.03 9.17
C LYS A 121 -11.50 10.29 7.68
N PRO A 122 -11.41 11.55 7.25
CA PRO A 122 -11.12 11.87 5.86
C PRO A 122 -9.85 11.20 5.34
N VAL A 123 -9.95 10.59 4.16
CA VAL A 123 -8.84 10.03 3.38
C VAL A 123 -8.72 10.85 2.11
N ASP A 124 -7.61 11.58 1.98
CA ASP A 124 -7.25 12.31 0.78
C ASP A 124 -6.25 11.48 -0.02
N ALA A 125 -6.76 10.77 -1.03
CA ALA A 125 -5.96 9.85 -1.83
C ALA A 125 -5.67 10.43 -3.22
N GLN A 126 -4.40 10.50 -3.59
CA GLN A 126 -3.94 11.10 -4.85
C GLN A 126 -2.98 10.20 -5.63
N VAL A 127 -3.04 10.27 -6.95
CA VAL A 127 -2.04 9.64 -7.83
C VAL A 127 -0.77 10.48 -7.81
N ARG A 128 0.33 9.90 -7.34
CA ARG A 128 1.63 10.57 -7.28
C ARG A 128 2.76 9.58 -7.41
N ASP A 129 3.62 9.79 -8.38
CA ASP A 129 4.88 9.04 -8.51
C ASP A 129 5.89 9.58 -7.48
N LEU A 130 6.03 8.86 -6.37
CA LEU A 130 6.87 9.26 -5.23
C LEU A 130 8.37 9.11 -5.50
N PHE A 131 8.76 8.39 -6.55
CA PHE A 131 10.16 8.34 -6.98
C PHE A 131 10.59 9.62 -7.69
N ARG A 132 9.68 10.22 -8.46
CA ARG A 132 9.93 11.45 -9.20
C ARG A 132 9.52 12.71 -8.44
N ARG A 133 8.49 12.60 -7.61
CA ARG A 133 7.90 13.71 -6.85
C ARG A 133 7.62 13.27 -5.41
N PRO A 134 8.65 13.05 -4.59
CA PRO A 134 8.46 12.75 -3.18
C PRO A 134 7.70 13.89 -2.49
N PHE A 135 7.10 13.62 -1.36
CA PHE A 135 6.59 14.70 -0.51
C PHE A 135 7.76 15.51 0.01
N MET A 136 7.78 16.78 -0.32
CA MET A 136 8.81 17.72 0.14
C MET A 136 8.68 17.93 1.66
N ALA A 137 9.77 18.26 2.33
CA ALA A 137 9.76 18.56 3.76
C ALA A 137 8.70 19.63 4.15
N SER A 138 8.47 20.62 3.29
CA SER A 138 7.45 21.65 3.48
C SER A 138 6.02 21.11 3.41
N GLU A 139 5.75 20.07 2.60
CA GLU A 139 4.46 19.41 2.51
C GLU A 139 4.20 18.52 3.74
N LEU A 140 5.28 18.05 4.38
CA LEU A 140 5.23 17.13 5.52
C LEU A 140 5.07 17.82 6.89
N LYS A 141 5.19 19.14 6.96
CA LYS A 141 5.26 19.92 8.21
C LYS A 141 4.08 19.71 9.19
N ASP A 142 2.91 19.37 8.64
CA ASP A 142 1.68 19.25 9.43
C ASP A 142 1.30 17.79 9.73
N PHE A 143 2.15 16.82 9.40
CA PHE A 143 1.91 15.42 9.70
C PHE A 143 2.54 15.00 11.03
N ASP A 144 1.77 14.27 11.83
CA ASP A 144 2.24 13.68 13.08
C ASP A 144 3.02 12.38 12.85
N ALA A 145 2.68 11.67 11.77
CA ALA A 145 3.38 10.45 11.37
C ALA A 145 3.39 10.29 9.84
N VAL A 146 4.42 9.62 9.34
CA VAL A 146 4.50 9.17 7.96
C VAL A 146 4.73 7.65 7.95
N VAL A 147 3.89 6.93 7.22
CA VAL A 147 4.04 5.51 6.92
C VAL A 147 4.45 5.38 5.47
N PHE A 148 5.38 4.50 5.13
CA PHE A 148 5.69 4.19 3.75
C PHE A 148 6.04 2.70 3.57
N ASP A 149 5.53 2.09 2.50
CA ASP A 149 5.73 0.68 2.10
C ASP A 149 6.13 0.62 0.62
N PRO A 150 7.35 0.98 0.28
CA PRO A 150 7.81 1.05 -1.10
C PRO A 150 8.06 -0.34 -1.69
N PRO A 151 8.09 -0.47 -3.03
CA PRO A 151 8.58 -1.67 -3.68
C PRO A 151 10.08 -1.90 -3.35
N ARG A 152 10.62 -3.04 -3.77
CA ARG A 152 12.00 -3.50 -3.45
C ARG A 152 13.11 -2.47 -3.63
N GLN A 153 12.96 -1.51 -4.51
CA GLN A 153 13.94 -0.44 -4.72
C GLN A 153 14.03 0.56 -3.56
N GLY A 154 13.12 0.46 -2.57
CA GLY A 154 13.07 1.36 -1.42
C GLY A 154 12.52 2.74 -1.77
N ALA A 155 12.69 3.70 -0.85
CA ALA A 155 12.14 5.05 -0.95
C ALA A 155 13.22 6.13 -0.71
N GLU A 156 14.41 6.01 -1.29
CA GLU A 156 15.55 6.89 -1.02
C GLU A 156 15.19 8.39 -1.13
N ALA A 157 14.52 8.78 -2.22
CA ALA A 157 14.14 10.19 -2.43
C ALA A 157 13.20 10.69 -1.31
N GLN A 158 12.26 9.86 -0.90
CA GLN A 158 11.34 10.20 0.19
C GLN A 158 12.04 10.23 1.55
N ALA A 159 12.95 9.28 1.82
CA ALA A 159 13.75 9.27 3.04
C ALA A 159 14.61 10.54 3.19
N ARG A 160 15.18 11.04 2.08
CA ARG A 160 15.92 12.32 2.07
C ARG A 160 15.04 13.52 2.40
N GLU A 161 13.81 13.56 1.92
CA GLU A 161 12.88 14.65 2.24
C GLU A 161 12.35 14.55 3.68
N LEU A 162 12.09 13.32 4.15
CA LEU A 162 11.74 13.07 5.56
C LEU A 162 12.86 13.52 6.50
N GLY A 163 14.12 13.23 6.14
CA GLY A 163 15.28 13.68 6.91
C GLY A 163 15.44 15.19 7.05
N LYS A 164 14.82 15.97 6.17
CA LYS A 164 14.76 17.45 6.23
C LYS A 164 13.51 17.96 6.94
N SER A 165 12.56 17.09 7.25
CA SER A 165 11.27 17.43 7.84
C SER A 165 11.33 17.39 9.37
N ALA A 166 10.27 17.93 10.00
CA ALA A 166 10.06 17.85 11.44
C ALA A 166 9.03 16.77 11.84
N VAL A 167 8.74 15.81 10.96
CA VAL A 167 7.80 14.73 11.25
C VAL A 167 8.32 13.90 12.44
N PRO A 168 7.56 13.78 13.53
CA PRO A 168 8.09 13.14 14.74
C PRO A 168 8.15 11.62 14.66
N VAL A 169 7.30 10.99 13.84
CA VAL A 169 7.20 9.53 13.74
C VAL A 169 7.26 9.09 12.28
N VAL A 170 8.16 8.15 12.00
CA VAL A 170 8.27 7.50 10.68
C VAL A 170 8.15 6.00 10.88
N VAL A 171 7.21 5.38 10.17
CA VAL A 171 7.02 3.92 10.15
C VAL A 171 7.38 3.43 8.75
N ALA A 172 8.50 2.73 8.65
CA ALA A 172 8.99 2.17 7.39
C ALA A 172 8.67 0.68 7.31
N VAL A 173 7.93 0.28 6.30
CA VAL A 173 7.74 -1.12 5.90
C VAL A 173 8.65 -1.39 4.71
N SER A 174 9.23 -2.57 4.61
CA SER A 174 10.10 -2.93 3.49
C SER A 174 10.16 -4.43 3.30
N CYS A 175 10.26 -4.87 2.06
CA CYS A 175 10.47 -6.26 1.68
C CYS A 175 11.92 -6.55 1.21
N ASP A 176 12.85 -5.60 1.40
CA ASP A 176 14.26 -5.76 1.04
C ASP A 176 15.16 -5.11 2.09
N ALA A 177 15.97 -5.93 2.76
CA ALA A 177 16.81 -5.50 3.88
C ALA A 177 17.89 -4.46 3.46
N ASN A 178 18.41 -4.53 2.23
CA ASN A 178 19.47 -3.61 1.78
C ASN A 178 18.94 -2.21 1.55
N THR A 179 17.81 -2.10 0.84
CA THR A 179 17.16 -0.80 0.61
C THR A 179 16.57 -0.23 1.89
N PHE A 180 16.05 -1.08 2.78
CA PHE A 180 15.64 -0.68 4.12
C PHE A 180 16.81 -0.08 4.93
N ALA A 181 17.96 -0.77 4.97
CA ALA A 181 19.13 -0.28 5.69
C ALA A 181 19.63 1.07 5.14
N ARG A 182 19.60 1.25 3.81
CA ARG A 182 19.95 2.53 3.16
C ARG A 182 18.99 3.65 3.60
N ASP A 183 17.68 3.41 3.47
CA ASP A 183 16.66 4.42 3.75
C ASP A 183 16.62 4.77 5.25
N ALA A 184 16.72 3.77 6.12
CA ALA A 184 16.85 3.96 7.57
C ALA A 184 18.13 4.72 7.93
N GLY A 185 19.26 4.40 7.28
CA GLY A 185 20.52 5.12 7.46
C GLY A 185 20.42 6.61 7.12
N ILE A 186 19.69 6.97 6.05
CA ILE A 186 19.42 8.37 5.70
C ILE A 186 18.66 9.07 6.85
N LEU A 187 17.62 8.44 7.38
CA LEU A 187 16.82 9.00 8.47
C LEU A 187 17.64 9.13 9.77
N VAL A 188 18.43 8.12 10.12
CA VAL A 188 19.30 8.13 11.31
C VAL A 188 20.35 9.24 11.21
N ASN A 189 20.99 9.40 10.05
CA ASN A 189 21.95 10.49 9.81
C ASN A 189 21.30 11.89 9.89
N ALA A 190 19.99 11.97 9.66
CA ALA A 190 19.22 13.20 9.80
C ALA A 190 18.70 13.45 11.24
N GLY A 191 18.99 12.55 12.20
CA GLY A 191 18.66 12.72 13.61
C GLY A 191 17.52 11.85 14.12
N TYR A 192 16.88 11.04 13.29
CA TYR A 192 15.91 10.04 13.76
C TYR A 192 16.61 8.93 14.54
N LYS A 193 15.86 8.31 15.45
CA LYS A 193 16.33 7.15 16.22
C LYS A 193 15.48 5.94 15.87
N ILE A 194 16.10 4.81 15.64
CA ILE A 194 15.39 3.55 15.48
C ILE A 194 14.84 3.15 16.85
N ALA A 195 13.52 3.20 16.97
CA ALA A 195 12.83 2.79 18.20
C ALA A 195 12.56 1.28 18.21
N SER A 196 12.27 0.69 17.04
CA SER A 196 11.97 -0.72 16.89
C SER A 196 12.29 -1.18 15.47
N ALA A 197 12.67 -2.44 15.31
CA ALA A 197 12.78 -3.14 14.03
C ALA A 197 12.26 -4.57 14.23
N VAL A 198 11.19 -4.92 13.50
CA VAL A 198 10.49 -6.20 13.65
C VAL A 198 10.47 -6.94 12.32
N PRO A 199 11.14 -8.09 12.19
CA PRO A 199 11.03 -8.93 11.01
C PRO A 199 9.69 -9.68 11.01
N ILE A 200 9.04 -9.76 9.83
CA ILE A 200 7.80 -10.52 9.63
C ILE A 200 8.03 -11.49 8.48
N ASP A 201 8.18 -12.78 8.80
CA ASP A 201 8.32 -13.83 7.80
C ASP A 201 6.97 -14.16 7.17
N GLN A 202 6.79 -13.76 5.92
CA GLN A 202 5.64 -14.09 5.09
C GLN A 202 5.94 -15.23 4.08
N PHE A 203 7.19 -15.68 4.00
CA PHE A 203 7.67 -16.57 2.94
C PHE A 203 8.48 -17.75 3.51
N ARG A 204 7.81 -18.74 4.08
CA ARG A 204 8.38 -19.88 4.82
C ARG A 204 9.56 -20.61 4.16
N TYR A 205 9.68 -20.56 2.83
CA TYR A 205 10.70 -21.27 2.06
C TYR A 205 11.58 -20.33 1.24
N SER A 206 11.65 -19.07 1.61
CA SER A 206 12.43 -18.04 0.97
C SER A 206 13.24 -17.26 2.00
N HIS A 207 14.33 -16.64 1.55
CA HIS A 207 15.12 -15.71 2.35
C HIS A 207 14.54 -14.26 2.33
N HIS A 208 13.38 -14.09 1.74
CA HIS A 208 12.66 -12.81 1.80
C HIS A 208 11.92 -12.69 3.14
N VAL A 209 12.06 -11.53 3.74
CA VAL A 209 11.38 -11.13 4.98
C VAL A 209 10.42 -10.00 4.63
#